data_2c6b63ab8488c63eb861999f7b3b4b39
#
_entry.id   2c6b63ab8488c63eb861999f7b3b4b39
#
_cell.length_a   1.000
_cell.length_b   1.000
_cell.length_c   1.000
_cell.angle_alpha   90.00
_cell.angle_beta   90.00
_cell.angle_gamma   90.00
#
_symmetry.space_group_name_H-M   'P 1'
#
loop_
_entity.id
_entity.type
_entity.pdbx_description
1 polymer ?
#
loop_
_entity_poly.entity_id
_entity_poly.type
_entity_poly.pdbx_seq_one_letter_code
_entity_poly.pdbx_strand_id
1 'polypeptide(L)'
;MSARGSRRTLKDMSSGDRARSAYVAAAVGGDLGIATSVGRDGGGSLWATVARAHVLLHGDGDLDTAHRLLVDAIDGGVDPDDGPEALTAALATLLMVCRFADREALWLPYRALAERHAGRVRAAADPTEADPIGTVRAGWSLLGVDGVQRRGAALRGVLHDGLHGGAVGPAINAAVLLALDAFAAGRWDDTCRLAGQAQALCASHGHEALAMLALAGSALVAACRGDEVACLDHTSAMIGWAAPRGARLVHRQAVHARVLAALGRGDAESAYHLAAATPPGLVEPDGAGRLSVMDLVEAAVRTQRREEATAHVRAALRAGISDVSPRSALLVAGAAALTERGGQARSRYEQALAAPEVEAWPFDVARVRLAYGEHLRRSRAMLEARRQLTAALTTFRRLGADPWTARAESELRAAGHRVHRAPGMASTVLSHQERTVARLAATGATNRQIGQQLGLSPRTVGSHLTRVFQKMRVTSRAALGEALRAAEPAAPQD
;
A
#
# COMPACT_ATOMS: atom_id res chain seq x y z
N MET A 1 -7.60 21.01 51.32
CA MET A 1 -7.44 22.32 50.68
C MET A 1 -7.75 22.12 49.20
N SER A 2 -8.71 22.86 48.68
CA SER A 2 -9.44 22.65 47.46
C SER A 2 -8.62 23.05 46.22
N ALA A 3 -8.33 22.13 45.32
CA ALA A 3 -7.81 22.40 43.98
C ALA A 3 -8.99 22.71 43.03
N ARG A 4 -9.46 23.95 43.03
CA ARG A 4 -10.32 24.49 41.98
C ARG A 4 -9.45 24.83 40.77
N GLY A 5 -9.16 23.85 39.92
CA GLY A 5 -8.69 24.08 38.56
C GLY A 5 -9.86 24.73 37.75
N SER A 6 -9.77 26.02 37.50
CA SER A 6 -10.71 26.80 36.69
C SER A 6 -10.77 26.17 35.27
N ARG A 7 -11.88 25.48 34.94
CA ARG A 7 -12.20 25.14 33.54
C ARG A 7 -12.51 26.46 32.82
N ARG A 8 -11.52 27.05 32.13
CA ARG A 8 -11.78 28.11 31.16
C ARG A 8 -12.77 27.53 30.12
N THR A 9 -13.89 28.21 29.96
CA THR A 9 -14.83 27.86 28.90
C THR A 9 -14.21 28.22 27.55
N LEU A 10 -14.57 27.52 26.45
CA LEU A 10 -14.10 27.84 25.08
C LEU A 10 -14.29 29.33 24.70
N LYS A 11 -15.22 30.02 25.34
CA LYS A 11 -15.49 31.45 25.11
C LYS A 11 -14.42 32.38 25.72
N ASP A 12 -13.66 31.91 26.72
CA ASP A 12 -12.65 32.71 27.43
C ASP A 12 -11.24 32.51 26.87
N MET A 13 -11.09 31.65 25.83
CA MET A 13 -9.82 31.33 25.19
C MET A 13 -9.51 32.32 24.04
N SER A 14 -8.22 32.60 23.82
CA SER A 14 -7.77 33.34 22.65
C SER A 14 -8.17 32.61 21.35
N SER A 15 -8.19 33.35 20.24
CA SER A 15 -8.44 32.75 18.92
C SER A 15 -7.44 31.65 18.58
N GLY A 16 -6.16 31.85 18.89
CA GLY A 16 -5.09 30.87 18.70
C GLY A 16 -5.26 29.63 19.57
N ASP A 17 -5.63 29.79 20.86
CA ASP A 17 -5.86 28.65 21.77
C ASP A 17 -7.06 27.81 21.34
N ARG A 18 -8.13 28.45 20.84
CA ARG A 18 -9.29 27.72 20.27
C ARG A 18 -8.89 26.93 19.03
N ALA A 19 -8.10 27.52 18.15
CA ALA A 19 -7.63 26.87 16.93
C ALA A 19 -6.69 25.69 17.24
N ARG A 20 -5.78 25.87 18.23
CA ARG A 20 -4.93 24.77 18.74
C ARG A 20 -5.78 23.64 19.30
N SER A 21 -6.77 23.95 20.14
CA SER A 21 -7.66 22.94 20.73
C SER A 21 -8.46 22.20 19.66
N ALA A 22 -8.93 22.89 18.61
CA ALA A 22 -9.62 22.27 17.49
C ALA A 22 -8.71 21.36 16.67
N TYR A 23 -7.47 21.79 16.40
CA TYR A 23 -6.48 20.92 15.74
C TYR A 23 -6.18 19.67 16.57
N VAL A 24 -5.96 19.84 17.87
CA VAL A 24 -5.70 18.71 18.77
C VAL A 24 -6.89 17.74 18.80
N ALA A 25 -8.13 18.27 18.86
CA ALA A 25 -9.33 17.43 18.80
C ALA A 25 -9.41 16.63 17.49
N ALA A 26 -9.08 17.25 16.37
CA ALA A 26 -9.06 16.57 15.07
C ALA A 26 -7.89 15.59 14.95
N ALA A 27 -6.67 16.01 15.30
CA ALA A 27 -5.47 15.22 15.11
C ALA A 27 -5.33 14.08 16.13
N VAL A 28 -5.81 14.27 17.35
CA VAL A 28 -5.74 13.27 18.46
C VAL A 28 -7.06 12.51 18.56
N GLY A 29 -8.18 13.25 18.66
CA GLY A 29 -9.52 12.67 18.85
C GLY A 29 -10.13 12.12 17.54
N GLY A 30 -9.58 12.46 16.39
CA GLY A 30 -10.11 12.05 15.09
C GLY A 30 -11.36 12.82 14.64
N ASP A 31 -11.82 13.82 15.38
CA ASP A 31 -13.05 14.58 15.06
C ASP A 31 -12.74 15.76 14.14
N LEU A 32 -12.91 15.55 12.83
CA LEU A 32 -12.72 16.60 11.82
C LEU A 32 -13.81 17.69 11.89
N GLY A 33 -14.98 17.41 12.44
CA GLY A 33 -16.09 18.37 12.53
C GLY A 33 -15.79 19.59 13.41
N ILE A 34 -15.07 19.38 14.51
CA ILE A 34 -14.66 20.46 15.43
C ILE A 34 -13.70 21.43 14.72
N ALA A 35 -12.73 20.90 13.96
CA ALA A 35 -11.76 21.71 13.25
C ALA A 35 -12.41 22.53 12.11
N THR A 36 -13.47 22.02 11.49
CA THR A 36 -14.22 22.71 10.44
C THR A 36 -14.90 23.98 10.95
N SER A 37 -15.40 23.97 12.19
CA SER A 37 -16.08 25.13 12.78
C SER A 37 -15.12 26.28 13.12
N VAL A 38 -13.91 25.96 13.56
CA VAL A 38 -12.91 26.98 13.96
C VAL A 38 -12.15 27.54 12.76
N GLY A 39 -11.93 26.76 11.72
CA GLY A 39 -11.21 27.18 10.50
C GLY A 39 -11.94 28.23 9.66
N ARG A 40 -13.24 28.47 9.90
CA ARG A 40 -14.04 29.53 9.23
C ARG A 40 -13.92 30.91 9.91
N ASP A 41 -13.72 30.91 11.23
CA ASP A 41 -13.77 32.15 12.04
C ASP A 41 -12.36 32.59 12.51
N GLY A 42 -11.31 31.80 12.23
CA GLY A 42 -9.98 32.02 12.76
C GLY A 42 -9.17 33.04 11.96
N GLY A 43 -9.06 34.28 12.49
CA GLY A 43 -8.05 35.24 12.03
C GLY A 43 -6.66 34.64 12.13
N GLY A 44 -5.80 34.98 11.22
CA GLY A 44 -4.33 34.89 11.04
C GLY A 44 -3.42 33.92 11.82
N SER A 45 -3.93 33.13 12.76
CA SER A 45 -3.13 32.18 13.55
C SER A 45 -2.72 30.95 12.72
N LEU A 46 -1.45 30.55 12.84
CA LEU A 46 -0.93 29.34 12.20
C LEU A 46 -1.70 28.08 12.63
N TRP A 47 -2.16 28.01 13.90
CA TRP A 47 -3.00 26.91 14.38
C TRP A 47 -4.33 26.79 13.62
N ALA A 48 -4.96 27.92 13.26
CA ALA A 48 -6.19 27.91 12.47
C ALA A 48 -5.93 27.39 11.05
N THR A 49 -4.82 27.80 10.46
CA THR A 49 -4.37 27.29 9.15
C THR A 49 -4.10 25.79 9.18
N VAL A 50 -3.39 25.30 10.20
CA VAL A 50 -3.09 23.87 10.38
C VAL A 50 -4.37 23.07 10.58
N ALA A 51 -5.30 23.54 11.42
CA ALA A 51 -6.57 22.85 11.63
C ALA A 51 -7.38 22.76 10.33
N ARG A 52 -7.46 23.84 9.57
CA ARG A 52 -8.14 23.86 8.27
C ARG A 52 -7.45 22.94 7.24
N ALA A 53 -6.13 23.01 7.12
CA ALA A 53 -5.38 22.13 6.21
C ALA A 53 -5.52 20.66 6.58
N HIS A 54 -5.61 20.33 7.88
CA HIS A 54 -5.86 18.98 8.35
C HIS A 54 -7.23 18.43 7.90
N VAL A 55 -8.28 19.24 7.97
CA VAL A 55 -9.62 18.89 7.47
C VAL A 55 -9.61 18.72 5.95
N LEU A 56 -8.99 19.66 5.22
CA LEU A 56 -8.87 19.55 3.76
C LEU A 56 -8.13 18.30 3.32
N LEU A 57 -7.06 17.92 4.04
CA LEU A 57 -6.30 16.72 3.75
C LEU A 57 -7.11 15.44 4.01
N HIS A 58 -7.68 15.29 5.21
CA HIS A 58 -8.22 14.02 5.67
C HIS A 58 -9.70 13.82 5.37
N GLY A 59 -10.47 14.90 5.32
CA GLY A 59 -11.90 14.90 5.01
C GLY A 59 -12.16 15.15 3.52
N ASP A 60 -11.92 16.38 3.07
CA ASP A 60 -12.32 16.81 1.72
C ASP A 60 -11.40 16.28 0.62
N GLY A 61 -10.11 16.00 0.93
CA GLY A 61 -9.10 15.62 -0.04
C GLY A 61 -8.67 16.78 -0.96
N ASP A 62 -8.92 18.04 -0.58
CA ASP A 62 -8.49 19.22 -1.34
C ASP A 62 -7.02 19.56 -1.01
N LEU A 63 -6.13 18.85 -1.67
CA LEU A 63 -4.68 18.93 -1.43
C LEU A 63 -4.07 20.25 -1.93
N ASP A 64 -4.56 20.78 -3.04
CA ASP A 64 -4.01 22.01 -3.61
C ASP A 64 -4.33 23.25 -2.73
N THR A 65 -5.52 23.30 -2.17
CA THR A 65 -5.88 24.37 -1.21
C THR A 65 -5.14 24.19 0.12
N ALA A 66 -5.04 22.98 0.64
CA ALA A 66 -4.27 22.70 1.86
C ALA A 66 -2.79 23.08 1.71
N HIS A 67 -2.16 22.75 0.57
CA HIS A 67 -0.79 23.11 0.27
C HIS A 67 -0.60 24.64 0.25
N ARG A 68 -1.41 25.37 -0.51
CA ARG A 68 -1.29 26.84 -0.60
C ARG A 68 -1.42 27.51 0.76
N LEU A 69 -2.45 27.13 1.54
CA LEU A 69 -2.66 27.71 2.87
C LEU A 69 -1.47 27.51 3.80
N LEU A 70 -0.86 26.32 3.79
CA LEU A 70 0.28 26.02 4.65
C LEU A 70 1.55 26.76 4.19
N VAL A 71 1.80 26.80 2.90
CA VAL A 71 2.96 27.50 2.32
C VAL A 71 2.86 28.99 2.61
N ASP A 72 1.73 29.62 2.30
CA ASP A 72 1.51 31.05 2.53
C ASP A 72 1.69 31.42 4.01
N ALA A 73 1.21 30.56 4.93
CA ALA A 73 1.34 30.81 6.36
C ALA A 73 2.77 30.58 6.89
N ILE A 74 3.51 29.60 6.36
CA ILE A 74 4.89 29.33 6.77
C ILE A 74 5.82 30.41 6.24
N ASP A 75 5.67 30.80 4.98
CA ASP A 75 6.52 31.80 4.30
C ASP A 75 6.19 33.23 4.73
N GLY A 76 4.95 33.50 5.13
CA GLY A 76 4.50 34.77 5.69
C GLY A 76 5.07 35.11 7.07
N GLY A 77 5.73 34.12 7.70
CA GLY A 77 6.28 34.23 9.04
C GLY A 77 5.30 33.77 10.12
N VAL A 78 5.83 33.10 11.13
CA VAL A 78 5.07 32.55 12.25
C VAL A 78 4.91 33.60 13.34
N ASP A 79 3.68 33.85 13.77
CA ASP A 79 3.43 34.73 14.92
C ASP A 79 4.14 34.16 16.16
N PRO A 80 4.92 34.95 16.89
CA PRO A 80 5.53 34.50 18.15
C PRO A 80 4.55 33.87 19.14
N ASP A 81 3.30 34.31 19.13
CA ASP A 81 2.24 33.82 20.02
C ASP A 81 1.76 32.39 19.65
N ASP A 82 1.97 31.93 18.41
CA ASP A 82 1.62 30.58 17.97
C ASP A 82 2.57 29.48 18.53
N GLY A 83 3.78 29.87 18.88
CA GLY A 83 4.79 28.98 19.46
C GLY A 83 5.40 27.96 18.46
N PRO A 84 6.48 27.28 18.88
CA PRO A 84 7.22 26.36 17.99
C PRO A 84 6.44 25.08 17.62
N GLU A 85 5.44 24.71 18.39
CA GLU A 85 4.61 23.54 18.17
C GLU A 85 3.69 23.73 16.94
N ALA A 86 3.18 24.96 16.73
CA ALA A 86 2.34 25.29 15.57
C ALA A 86 3.10 25.10 14.26
N LEU A 87 4.34 25.58 14.20
CA LEU A 87 5.19 25.40 13.02
C LEU A 87 5.54 23.92 12.79
N THR A 88 5.78 23.15 13.85
CA THR A 88 5.99 21.72 13.75
C THR A 88 4.76 21.00 13.18
N ALA A 89 3.57 21.37 13.64
CA ALA A 89 2.32 20.82 13.14
C ALA A 89 2.06 21.23 11.67
N ALA A 90 2.33 22.48 11.31
CA ALA A 90 2.22 22.98 9.94
C ALA A 90 3.13 22.21 8.98
N LEU A 91 4.41 22.08 9.33
CA LEU A 91 5.40 21.35 8.53
C LEU A 91 5.05 19.87 8.39
N ALA A 92 4.58 19.21 9.46
CA ALA A 92 4.15 17.82 9.39
C ALA A 92 2.91 17.64 8.49
N THR A 93 1.94 18.56 8.56
CA THR A 93 0.75 18.54 7.70
C THR A 93 1.13 18.80 6.24
N LEU A 94 2.03 19.76 5.99
CA LEU A 94 2.53 20.05 4.65
C LEU A 94 3.23 18.82 4.02
N LEU A 95 4.06 18.12 4.79
CA LEU A 95 4.68 16.86 4.32
C LEU A 95 3.62 15.84 3.89
N MET A 96 2.57 15.67 4.70
CA MET A 96 1.49 14.73 4.37
C MET A 96 0.73 15.16 3.11
N VAL A 97 0.43 16.46 2.97
CA VAL A 97 -0.21 17.01 1.76
C VAL A 97 0.65 16.74 0.52
N CYS A 98 1.95 17.03 0.57
CA CYS A 98 2.87 16.77 -0.53
C CYS A 98 2.94 15.29 -0.89
N ARG A 99 2.90 14.38 0.09
CA ARG A 99 2.86 12.94 -0.13
C ARG A 99 1.58 12.46 -0.78
N PHE A 100 0.41 12.89 -0.29
CA PHE A 100 -0.85 12.54 -0.92
C PHE A 100 -0.97 13.06 -2.35
N ALA A 101 -0.42 14.25 -2.60
CA ALA A 101 -0.32 14.82 -3.93
C ALA A 101 0.75 14.13 -4.80
N ASP A 102 1.61 13.29 -4.20
CA ASP A 102 2.78 12.67 -4.84
C ASP A 102 3.66 13.73 -5.53
N ARG A 103 3.95 14.81 -4.79
CA ARG A 103 4.76 15.97 -5.20
C ARG A 103 5.78 16.29 -4.09
N GLU A 104 6.58 15.31 -3.71
CA GLU A 104 7.53 15.47 -2.59
C GLU A 104 8.62 16.51 -2.87
N ALA A 105 8.90 16.82 -4.13
CA ALA A 105 9.77 17.92 -4.50
C ALA A 105 9.31 19.28 -3.91
N LEU A 106 8.02 19.48 -3.69
CA LEU A 106 7.48 20.69 -3.06
C LEU A 106 7.77 20.77 -1.56
N TRP A 107 8.11 19.64 -0.94
CA TRP A 107 8.51 19.56 0.46
C TRP A 107 9.97 19.88 0.70
N LEU A 108 10.86 19.67 -0.29
CA LEU A 108 12.31 19.80 -0.14
C LEU A 108 12.76 21.15 0.44
N PRO A 109 12.18 22.33 0.07
CA PRO A 109 12.55 23.61 0.65
C PRO A 109 12.34 23.68 2.18
N TYR A 110 11.37 22.95 2.70
CA TYR A 110 10.97 22.98 4.10
C TYR A 110 11.64 21.92 4.97
N ARG A 111 12.33 20.95 4.36
CA ARG A 111 12.96 19.80 5.04
C ARG A 111 13.94 20.25 6.14
N ALA A 112 14.86 21.14 5.81
CA ALA A 112 15.86 21.63 6.77
C ALA A 112 15.21 22.42 7.92
N LEU A 113 14.13 23.15 7.65
CA LEU A 113 13.34 23.84 8.66
C LEU A 113 12.67 22.84 9.61
N ALA A 114 12.05 21.80 9.05
CA ALA A 114 11.38 20.75 9.82
C ALA A 114 12.37 19.96 10.71
N GLU A 115 13.55 19.62 10.21
CA GLU A 115 14.59 18.92 10.97
C GLU A 115 15.06 19.74 12.17
N ARG A 116 15.31 21.06 11.99
CA ARG A 116 15.68 21.97 13.10
C ARG A 116 14.59 22.08 14.15
N HIS A 117 13.32 22.21 13.75
CA HIS A 117 12.19 22.33 14.66
C HIS A 117 11.89 21.03 15.39
N ALA A 118 11.91 19.90 14.72
CA ALA A 118 11.74 18.58 15.35
C ALA A 118 12.80 18.28 16.41
N GLY A 119 14.03 18.78 16.22
CA GLY A 119 15.09 18.70 17.23
C GLY A 119 14.77 19.53 18.49
N ARG A 120 14.26 20.76 18.33
CA ARG A 120 13.92 21.65 19.45
C ARG A 120 12.74 21.10 20.27
N VAL A 121 11.69 20.61 19.61
CA VAL A 121 10.51 20.06 20.28
C VAL A 121 10.86 18.80 21.08
N ARG A 122 11.71 17.92 20.53
CA ARG A 122 12.20 16.73 21.24
C ARG A 122 13.06 17.05 22.44
N ALA A 123 13.86 18.11 22.37
CA ALA A 123 14.69 18.53 23.50
C ALA A 123 13.90 19.14 24.64
N ALA A 124 12.69 19.65 24.36
CA ALA A 124 11.77 20.25 25.34
C ALA A 124 10.72 19.27 25.90
N ALA A 125 10.53 18.11 25.26
CA ALA A 125 9.53 17.12 25.66
C ALA A 125 10.05 16.24 26.80
N ASP A 126 9.15 15.89 27.73
CA ASP A 126 9.43 14.90 28.77
C ASP A 126 9.61 13.51 28.09
N PRO A 127 10.77 12.85 28.26
CA PRO A 127 11.03 11.57 27.63
C PRO A 127 10.14 10.43 28.16
N THR A 128 9.40 10.66 29.23
CA THR A 128 8.47 9.68 29.84
C THR A 128 7.04 9.82 29.31
N GLU A 129 6.71 10.89 28.62
CA GLU A 129 5.37 11.11 28.07
C GLU A 129 5.22 10.42 26.72
N ALA A 130 4.18 9.58 26.57
CA ALA A 130 3.87 8.92 25.32
C ALA A 130 3.41 9.96 24.28
N ASP A 131 4.17 10.11 23.17
CA ASP A 131 3.82 10.98 22.05
C ASP A 131 3.27 10.15 20.86
N PRO A 132 1.95 9.89 20.81
CA PRO A 132 1.35 9.14 19.71
C PRO A 132 1.41 9.88 18.39
N ILE A 133 1.34 11.22 18.40
CA ILE A 133 1.44 12.03 17.17
C ILE A 133 2.86 11.99 16.61
N GLY A 134 3.88 12.19 17.43
CA GLY A 134 5.27 12.08 17.02
C GLY A 134 5.62 10.67 16.52
N THR A 135 5.05 9.64 17.14
CA THR A 135 5.22 8.25 16.72
C THR A 135 4.71 8.02 15.30
N VAL A 136 3.49 8.47 14.97
CA VAL A 136 2.93 8.30 13.61
C VAL A 136 3.61 9.20 12.58
N ARG A 137 4.01 10.44 12.94
CA ARG A 137 4.80 11.32 12.08
C ARG A 137 6.13 10.67 11.69
N ALA A 138 6.84 10.07 12.65
CA ALA A 138 8.06 9.30 12.38
C ALA A 138 7.76 8.08 11.49
N GLY A 139 6.64 7.39 11.68
CA GLY A 139 6.18 6.30 10.84
C GLY A 139 5.99 6.72 9.39
N TRP A 140 5.32 7.83 9.14
CA TRP A 140 5.15 8.40 7.80
C TRP A 140 6.49 8.79 7.15
N SER A 141 7.43 9.35 7.90
CA SER A 141 8.77 9.64 7.39
C SER A 141 9.53 8.38 6.98
N LEU A 142 9.38 7.31 7.74
CA LEU A 142 10.02 6.01 7.48
C LEU A 142 9.37 5.23 6.33
N LEU A 143 8.10 5.49 6.00
CA LEU A 143 7.43 4.83 4.88
C LEU A 143 8.16 5.09 3.55
N GLY A 144 8.66 6.30 3.35
CA GLY A 144 9.42 6.68 2.17
C GLY A 144 10.71 5.88 1.96
N VAL A 145 11.29 5.31 3.03
CA VAL A 145 12.55 4.54 3.01
C VAL A 145 12.38 3.08 3.43
N ASP A 146 11.16 2.53 3.34
CA ASP A 146 10.81 1.15 3.74
C ASP A 146 11.22 0.79 5.18
N GLY A 147 11.22 1.78 6.08
CA GLY A 147 11.71 1.65 7.45
C GLY A 147 10.64 1.57 8.54
N VAL A 148 9.36 1.42 8.19
CA VAL A 148 8.22 1.43 9.16
C VAL A 148 8.39 0.36 10.23
N GLN A 149 8.93 -0.81 9.90
CA GLN A 149 9.20 -1.90 10.85
C GLN A 149 10.06 -1.45 12.04
N ARG A 150 10.94 -0.45 11.88
CA ARG A 150 11.77 0.10 12.98
C ARG A 150 10.93 0.74 14.09
N ARG A 151 9.71 1.14 13.79
CA ARG A 151 8.71 1.71 14.72
C ARG A 151 7.51 0.80 14.96
N GLY A 152 7.53 -0.42 14.44
CA GLY A 152 6.38 -1.32 14.45
C GLY A 152 5.82 -1.60 15.85
N ALA A 153 6.65 -1.72 16.89
CA ALA A 153 6.20 -1.91 18.26
C ALA A 153 5.48 -0.66 18.80
N ALA A 154 6.07 0.53 18.60
CA ALA A 154 5.46 1.79 19.05
C ALA A 154 4.13 2.07 18.31
N LEU A 155 4.08 1.83 16.98
CA LEU A 155 2.85 1.98 16.21
C LEU A 155 1.75 1.00 16.67
N ARG A 156 2.09 -0.23 17.02
CA ARG A 156 1.13 -1.18 17.60
C ARG A 156 0.60 -0.72 18.96
N GLY A 157 1.46 -0.12 19.79
CA GLY A 157 1.04 0.51 21.05
C GLY A 157 0.02 1.63 20.79
N VAL A 158 0.35 2.57 19.89
CA VAL A 158 -0.57 3.66 19.51
C VAL A 158 -1.91 3.14 18.98
N LEU A 159 -1.89 2.11 18.13
CA LEU A 159 -3.12 1.48 17.63
C LEU A 159 -3.93 0.83 18.77
N HIS A 160 -3.26 0.09 19.65
CA HIS A 160 -3.91 -0.57 20.79
C HIS A 160 -4.58 0.46 21.69
N ASP A 161 -3.85 1.49 22.08
CA ASP A 161 -4.36 2.53 22.99
C ASP A 161 -5.56 3.26 22.37
N GLY A 162 -5.49 3.61 21.09
CA GLY A 162 -6.60 4.27 20.39
C GLY A 162 -7.86 3.43 20.27
N LEU A 163 -7.73 2.11 20.14
CA LEU A 163 -8.85 1.16 20.15
C LEU A 163 -9.51 1.01 21.53
N HIS A 164 -8.81 1.42 22.60
CA HIS A 164 -9.29 1.31 24.00
C HIS A 164 -9.57 2.66 24.64
N GLY A 165 -9.94 3.67 23.84
CA GLY A 165 -10.35 4.99 24.33
C GLY A 165 -9.23 6.04 24.36
N GLY A 166 -8.08 5.75 23.77
CA GLY A 166 -6.98 6.70 23.59
C GLY A 166 -7.12 7.56 22.32
N ALA A 167 -5.98 7.99 21.78
CA ALA A 167 -5.89 8.89 20.63
C ALA A 167 -6.29 8.21 19.31
N VAL A 168 -7.51 8.44 18.82
CA VAL A 168 -8.07 7.76 17.63
C VAL A 168 -7.39 8.21 16.33
N GLY A 169 -7.11 9.50 16.15
CA GLY A 169 -6.43 10.01 14.95
C GLY A 169 -5.06 9.35 14.72
N PRO A 170 -4.15 9.31 15.72
CA PRO A 170 -2.92 8.53 15.63
C PRO A 170 -3.15 7.03 15.41
N ALA A 171 -4.18 6.42 16.02
CA ALA A 171 -4.49 5.01 15.81
C ALA A 171 -4.86 4.68 14.36
N ILE A 172 -5.67 5.53 13.71
CA ILE A 172 -5.98 5.41 12.27
C ILE A 172 -4.68 5.41 11.45
N ASN A 173 -3.82 6.39 11.67
CA ASN A 173 -2.55 6.50 10.96
C ASN A 173 -1.64 5.29 11.22
N ALA A 174 -1.55 4.84 12.48
CA ALA A 174 -0.77 3.66 12.85
C ALA A 174 -1.27 2.39 12.16
N ALA A 175 -2.60 2.19 12.08
CA ALA A 175 -3.19 1.04 11.39
C ALA A 175 -2.87 1.05 9.88
N VAL A 176 -2.97 2.21 9.21
CA VAL A 176 -2.60 2.35 7.80
C VAL A 176 -1.13 2.04 7.57
N LEU A 177 -0.22 2.62 8.36
CA LEU A 177 1.22 2.39 8.25
C LEU A 177 1.58 0.92 8.48
N LEU A 178 1.01 0.31 9.51
CA LEU A 178 1.22 -1.11 9.83
C LEU A 178 0.65 -2.03 8.74
N ALA A 179 -0.47 -1.68 8.09
CA ALA A 179 -1.03 -2.44 6.99
C ALA A 179 -0.10 -2.44 5.77
N LEU A 180 0.45 -1.29 5.40
CA LEU A 180 1.40 -1.16 4.28
C LEU A 180 2.72 -1.89 4.56
N ASP A 181 3.23 -1.80 5.80
CA ASP A 181 4.40 -2.55 6.24
C ASP A 181 4.16 -4.07 6.22
N ALA A 182 3.02 -4.52 6.72
CA ALA A 182 2.65 -5.93 6.71
C ALA A 182 2.57 -6.50 5.28
N PHE A 183 2.04 -5.72 4.32
CA PHE A 183 2.04 -6.12 2.91
C PHE A 183 3.46 -6.33 2.39
N ALA A 184 4.33 -5.36 2.60
CA ALA A 184 5.73 -5.42 2.17
C ALA A 184 6.46 -6.64 2.78
N ALA A 185 6.21 -6.92 4.05
CA ALA A 185 6.79 -8.05 4.78
C ALA A 185 6.12 -9.41 4.47
N GLY A 186 5.15 -9.47 3.58
CA GLY A 186 4.46 -10.71 3.22
C GLY A 186 3.48 -11.24 4.28
N ARG A 187 3.08 -10.43 5.24
CA ARG A 187 2.05 -10.74 6.26
C ARG A 187 0.67 -10.29 5.76
N TRP A 188 0.21 -10.90 4.68
CA TRP A 188 -0.97 -10.42 3.94
C TRP A 188 -2.29 -10.56 4.69
N ASP A 189 -2.43 -11.54 5.57
CA ASP A 189 -3.61 -11.65 6.43
C ASP A 189 -3.64 -10.52 7.47
N ASP A 190 -2.47 -10.15 8.03
CA ASP A 190 -2.34 -8.97 8.88
C ASP A 190 -2.65 -7.68 8.11
N THR A 191 -2.22 -7.57 6.85
CA THR A 191 -2.55 -6.44 5.99
C THR A 191 -4.05 -6.24 5.90
N CYS A 192 -4.80 -7.30 5.55
CA CYS A 192 -6.26 -7.23 5.42
C CYS A 192 -6.95 -6.89 6.74
N ARG A 193 -6.50 -7.48 7.84
CA ARG A 193 -7.03 -7.21 9.18
C ARG A 193 -6.79 -5.76 9.60
N LEU A 194 -5.57 -5.26 9.47
CA LEU A 194 -5.21 -3.87 9.82
C LEU A 194 -5.90 -2.86 8.92
N ALA A 195 -5.99 -3.15 7.60
CA ALA A 195 -6.71 -2.32 6.65
C ALA A 195 -8.21 -2.24 7.02
N GLY A 196 -8.83 -3.34 7.39
CA GLY A 196 -10.22 -3.37 7.85
C GLY A 196 -10.44 -2.56 9.13
N GLN A 197 -9.53 -2.66 10.11
CA GLN A 197 -9.56 -1.86 11.33
C GLN A 197 -9.42 -0.36 11.00
N ALA A 198 -8.46 0.02 10.13
CA ALA A 198 -8.29 1.39 9.70
C ALA A 198 -9.54 1.93 9.00
N GLN A 199 -10.14 1.17 8.09
CA GLN A 199 -11.37 1.56 7.38
C GLN A 199 -12.55 1.78 8.34
N ALA A 200 -12.74 0.90 9.33
CA ALA A 200 -13.79 1.06 10.32
C ALA A 200 -13.62 2.34 11.15
N LEU A 201 -12.39 2.62 11.62
CA LEU A 201 -12.09 3.86 12.34
C LEU A 201 -12.27 5.10 11.45
N CYS A 202 -11.82 5.04 10.20
CA CYS A 202 -11.99 6.13 9.23
C CYS A 202 -13.46 6.43 8.97
N ALA A 203 -14.29 5.40 8.79
CA ALA A 203 -15.73 5.56 8.55
C ALA A 203 -16.44 6.22 9.74
N SER A 204 -16.02 5.90 10.97
CA SER A 204 -16.61 6.49 12.18
C SER A 204 -16.20 7.94 12.43
N HIS A 205 -15.09 8.41 11.83
CA HIS A 205 -14.49 9.72 12.12
C HIS A 205 -14.29 10.60 10.86
N GLY A 206 -14.77 10.17 9.68
CA GLY A 206 -14.74 10.97 8.45
C GLY A 206 -13.37 11.10 7.78
N HIS A 207 -12.41 10.21 8.04
CA HIS A 207 -11.07 10.25 7.46
C HIS A 207 -11.00 9.55 6.08
N GLU A 208 -11.64 10.13 5.05
CA GLU A 208 -11.74 9.51 3.73
C GLU A 208 -10.38 9.23 3.07
N ALA A 209 -9.43 10.16 3.15
CA ALA A 209 -8.13 10.00 2.53
C ALA A 209 -7.35 8.80 3.10
N LEU A 210 -7.36 8.63 4.43
CA LEU A 210 -6.71 7.49 5.09
C LEU A 210 -7.47 6.18 4.84
N ALA A 211 -8.80 6.22 4.70
CA ALA A 211 -9.59 5.06 4.29
C ALA A 211 -9.15 4.54 2.91
N MET A 212 -8.90 5.43 1.96
CA MET A 212 -8.40 5.05 0.63
C MET A 212 -7.00 4.46 0.67
N LEU A 213 -6.11 4.94 1.54
CA LEU A 213 -4.79 4.32 1.73
C LEU A 213 -4.87 2.97 2.45
N ALA A 214 -5.78 2.80 3.40
CA ALA A 214 -6.04 1.50 4.00
C ALA A 214 -6.53 0.50 2.93
N LEU A 215 -7.44 0.95 2.05
CA LEU A 215 -7.96 0.14 0.95
C LEU A 215 -6.86 -0.29 -0.02
N ALA A 216 -5.80 0.51 -0.19
CA ALA A 216 -4.64 0.16 -1.03
C ALA A 216 -3.97 -1.15 -0.57
N GLY A 217 -3.82 -1.35 0.75
CA GLY A 217 -3.28 -2.60 1.28
C GLY A 217 -4.12 -3.82 0.87
N SER A 218 -5.45 -3.73 1.00
CA SER A 218 -6.38 -4.78 0.58
C SER A 218 -6.34 -5.01 -0.94
N ALA A 219 -6.27 -3.94 -1.74
CA ALA A 219 -6.18 -4.02 -3.19
C ALA A 219 -4.90 -4.74 -3.66
N LEU A 220 -3.75 -4.43 -3.04
CA LEU A 220 -2.47 -5.07 -3.33
C LEU A 220 -2.49 -6.57 -2.99
N VAL A 221 -3.06 -6.94 -1.85
CA VAL A 221 -3.21 -8.37 -1.47
C VAL A 221 -4.13 -9.09 -2.46
N ALA A 222 -5.28 -8.50 -2.80
CA ALA A 222 -6.21 -9.06 -3.77
C ALA A 222 -5.54 -9.27 -5.14
N ALA A 223 -4.78 -8.28 -5.62
CA ALA A 223 -4.02 -8.35 -6.86
C ALA A 223 -3.02 -9.51 -6.86
N CYS A 224 -2.23 -9.63 -5.80
CA CYS A 224 -1.20 -10.65 -5.70
C CYS A 224 -1.79 -12.07 -5.51
N ARG A 225 -2.92 -12.20 -4.83
CA ARG A 225 -3.65 -13.46 -4.64
C ARG A 225 -4.48 -13.87 -5.85
N GLY A 226 -4.70 -12.98 -6.82
CA GLY A 226 -5.52 -13.23 -8.01
C GLY A 226 -7.01 -13.09 -7.77
N ASP A 227 -7.41 -12.33 -6.75
CA ASP A 227 -8.79 -11.92 -6.54
C ASP A 227 -9.09 -10.71 -7.41
N GLU A 228 -9.45 -10.99 -8.68
CA GLU A 228 -9.66 -9.94 -9.68
C GLU A 228 -10.85 -9.04 -9.34
N VAL A 229 -11.90 -9.61 -8.76
CA VAL A 229 -13.13 -8.86 -8.42
C VAL A 229 -12.81 -7.87 -7.30
N ALA A 230 -12.27 -8.34 -6.17
CA ALA A 230 -11.91 -7.46 -5.07
C ALA A 230 -10.86 -6.42 -5.48
N CYS A 231 -9.85 -6.81 -6.29
CA CYS A 231 -8.86 -5.88 -6.80
C CYS A 231 -9.51 -4.77 -7.64
N LEU A 232 -10.42 -5.11 -8.54
CA LEU A 232 -11.10 -4.15 -9.40
C LEU A 232 -12.01 -3.22 -8.58
N ASP A 233 -12.80 -3.76 -7.66
CA ASP A 233 -13.71 -3.00 -6.81
C ASP A 233 -12.95 -1.99 -5.95
N HIS A 234 -11.91 -2.45 -5.24
CA HIS A 234 -11.08 -1.58 -4.41
C HIS A 234 -10.38 -0.50 -5.22
N THR A 235 -9.74 -0.87 -6.32
CA THR A 235 -9.01 0.11 -7.15
C THR A 235 -9.92 1.08 -7.87
N SER A 236 -11.13 0.68 -8.24
CA SER A 236 -12.12 1.59 -8.85
C SER A 236 -12.62 2.62 -7.84
N ALA A 237 -12.91 2.21 -6.60
CA ALA A 237 -13.26 3.13 -5.51
C ALA A 237 -12.12 4.13 -5.26
N MET A 238 -10.86 3.64 -5.16
CA MET A 238 -9.68 4.49 -4.96
C MET A 238 -9.49 5.51 -6.10
N ILE A 239 -9.59 5.09 -7.36
CA ILE A 239 -9.42 5.96 -8.52
C ILE A 239 -10.54 6.99 -8.59
N GLY A 240 -11.80 6.58 -8.39
CA GLY A 240 -12.96 7.46 -8.39
C GLY A 240 -12.88 8.56 -7.32
N TRP A 241 -12.33 8.23 -6.14
CA TRP A 241 -12.10 9.19 -5.08
C TRP A 241 -10.89 10.10 -5.36
N ALA A 242 -9.79 9.53 -5.84
CA ALA A 242 -8.51 10.23 -5.99
C ALA A 242 -8.45 11.19 -7.19
N ALA A 243 -9.06 10.81 -8.33
CA ALA A 243 -8.92 11.56 -9.58
C ALA A 243 -9.42 13.01 -9.48
N PRO A 244 -10.62 13.31 -8.97
CA PRO A 244 -11.11 14.70 -8.85
C PRO A 244 -10.37 15.51 -7.80
N ARG A 245 -9.64 14.86 -6.87
CA ARG A 245 -8.95 15.48 -5.73
C ARG A 245 -7.44 15.67 -5.95
N GLY A 246 -6.91 15.21 -7.07
CA GLY A 246 -5.46 15.24 -7.31
C GLY A 246 -4.65 14.37 -6.33
N ALA A 247 -5.27 13.40 -5.66
CA ALA A 247 -4.64 12.51 -4.68
C ALA A 247 -3.82 11.41 -5.38
N ARG A 248 -2.69 11.82 -5.98
CA ARG A 248 -1.86 10.98 -6.85
C ARG A 248 -1.30 9.75 -6.15
N LEU A 249 -0.97 9.84 -4.86
CA LEU A 249 -0.51 8.70 -4.08
C LEU A 249 -1.54 7.56 -4.10
N VAL A 250 -2.81 7.88 -3.79
CA VAL A 250 -3.90 6.89 -3.79
C VAL A 250 -4.12 6.33 -5.20
N HIS A 251 -4.14 7.21 -6.21
CA HIS A 251 -4.27 6.78 -7.61
C HIS A 251 -3.15 5.83 -8.04
N ARG A 252 -1.89 6.14 -7.72
CA ARG A 252 -0.74 5.29 -8.04
C ARG A 252 -0.78 3.95 -7.34
N GLN A 253 -1.21 3.90 -6.08
CA GLN A 253 -1.39 2.62 -5.37
C GLN A 253 -2.45 1.75 -6.05
N ALA A 254 -3.55 2.35 -6.51
CA ALA A 254 -4.56 1.63 -7.27
C ALA A 254 -4.05 1.09 -8.60
N VAL A 255 -3.32 1.92 -9.36
CA VAL A 255 -2.67 1.51 -10.61
C VAL A 255 -1.64 0.40 -10.36
N HIS A 256 -0.80 0.53 -9.33
CA HIS A 256 0.19 -0.49 -8.96
C HIS A 256 -0.48 -1.85 -8.68
N ALA A 257 -1.58 -1.86 -7.92
CA ALA A 257 -2.33 -3.10 -7.68
C ALA A 257 -2.85 -3.72 -9.00
N ARG A 258 -3.40 -2.92 -9.92
CA ARG A 258 -3.85 -3.39 -11.23
C ARG A 258 -2.70 -3.93 -12.09
N VAL A 259 -1.55 -3.28 -12.06
CA VAL A 259 -0.34 -3.74 -12.78
C VAL A 259 0.12 -5.09 -12.24
N LEU A 260 0.20 -5.25 -10.92
CA LEU A 260 0.57 -6.52 -10.29
C LEU A 260 -0.42 -7.63 -10.64
N ALA A 261 -1.73 -7.34 -10.66
CA ALA A 261 -2.76 -8.29 -11.06
C ALA A 261 -2.57 -8.73 -12.54
N ALA A 262 -2.31 -7.78 -13.43
CA ALA A 262 -2.07 -8.07 -14.86
C ALA A 262 -0.79 -8.89 -15.06
N LEU A 263 0.33 -8.51 -14.44
CA LEU A 263 1.59 -9.27 -14.49
C LEU A 263 1.44 -10.69 -13.94
N GLY A 264 0.71 -10.84 -12.84
CA GLY A 264 0.44 -12.16 -12.25
C GLY A 264 -0.31 -13.09 -13.21
N ARG A 265 -1.28 -12.56 -13.97
CA ARG A 265 -2.02 -13.32 -15.00
C ARG A 265 -1.22 -13.56 -16.28
N GLY A 266 -0.05 -12.91 -16.43
CA GLY A 266 0.75 -12.94 -17.65
C GLY A 266 0.26 -11.97 -18.75
N ASP A 267 -0.66 -11.06 -18.43
CA ASP A 267 -1.14 -10.02 -19.33
C ASP A 267 -0.18 -8.81 -19.31
N ALA A 268 0.95 -9.00 -19.98
CA ALA A 268 2.01 -7.99 -19.99
C ALA A 268 1.61 -6.72 -20.78
N GLU A 269 0.71 -6.82 -21.76
CA GLU A 269 0.27 -5.67 -22.55
C GLU A 269 -0.58 -4.72 -21.70
N SER A 270 -1.59 -5.25 -21.01
CA SER A 270 -2.39 -4.45 -20.07
C SER A 270 -1.51 -3.88 -18.94
N ALA A 271 -0.57 -4.67 -18.39
CA ALA A 271 0.35 -4.19 -17.37
C ALA A 271 1.19 -3.01 -17.86
N TYR A 272 1.71 -3.09 -19.10
CA TYR A 272 2.49 -2.02 -19.70
C TYR A 272 1.65 -0.74 -19.87
N HIS A 273 0.47 -0.84 -20.46
CA HIS A 273 -0.38 0.33 -20.67
C HIS A 273 -0.80 1.01 -19.35
N LEU A 274 -1.10 0.23 -18.33
CA LEU A 274 -1.41 0.76 -16.99
C LEU A 274 -0.19 1.46 -16.38
N ALA A 275 0.98 0.83 -16.44
CA ALA A 275 2.21 1.37 -15.83
C ALA A 275 2.75 2.58 -16.60
N ALA A 276 2.68 2.58 -17.94
CA ALA A 276 3.17 3.65 -18.81
C ALA A 276 2.27 4.90 -18.81
N ALA A 277 1.03 4.79 -18.33
CA ALA A 277 0.15 5.94 -18.15
C ALA A 277 0.70 6.94 -17.10
N THR A 278 1.66 6.50 -16.28
CA THR A 278 2.43 7.38 -15.39
C THR A 278 3.65 7.90 -16.15
N PRO A 279 3.80 9.24 -16.34
CA PRO A 279 4.90 9.80 -17.12
C PRO A 279 6.28 9.36 -16.61
N PRO A 280 7.22 8.98 -17.51
CA PRO A 280 8.55 8.50 -17.12
C PRO A 280 9.40 9.52 -16.35
N GLY A 281 9.08 10.83 -16.48
CA GLY A 281 9.79 11.92 -15.82
C GLY A 281 9.42 12.15 -14.35
N LEU A 282 8.46 11.39 -13.81
CA LEU A 282 7.98 11.54 -12.42
C LEU A 282 8.44 10.38 -11.51
N VAL A 283 9.54 9.74 -11.84
CA VAL A 283 10.17 8.77 -10.92
C VAL A 283 11.01 9.58 -9.93
N GLU A 284 10.33 10.11 -8.91
CA GLU A 284 11.00 10.79 -7.80
C GLU A 284 11.49 9.74 -6.77
N PRO A 285 12.67 9.93 -6.16
CA PRO A 285 13.23 8.98 -5.20
C PRO A 285 12.29 8.70 -4.02
N ASP A 286 11.56 9.71 -3.59
CA ASP A 286 10.69 9.65 -2.43
C ASP A 286 9.22 9.32 -2.80
N GLY A 287 8.90 9.24 -4.09
CA GLY A 287 7.55 9.02 -4.59
C GLY A 287 7.10 7.57 -4.58
N ALA A 288 5.77 7.37 -4.60
CA ALA A 288 5.16 6.02 -4.64
C ALA A 288 5.55 5.21 -5.89
N GLY A 289 6.00 5.89 -6.96
CA GLY A 289 6.42 5.25 -8.22
C GLY A 289 7.70 4.41 -8.12
N ARG A 290 8.53 4.62 -7.09
CA ARG A 290 9.80 3.90 -6.92
C ARG A 290 9.64 2.37 -6.80
N LEU A 291 8.54 1.90 -6.22
CA LEU A 291 8.28 0.48 -6.03
C LEU A 291 7.75 -0.22 -7.28
N SER A 292 7.27 0.52 -8.27
CA SER A 292 6.75 -0.01 -9.55
C SER A 292 7.78 -0.01 -10.68
N VAL A 293 9.04 0.36 -10.42
CA VAL A 293 10.11 0.37 -11.44
C VAL A 293 10.27 -0.99 -12.12
N MET A 294 10.30 -2.08 -11.33
CA MET A 294 10.43 -3.42 -11.88
C MET A 294 9.19 -3.83 -12.68
N ASP A 295 8.01 -3.36 -12.31
CA ASP A 295 6.74 -3.72 -12.95
C ASP A 295 6.68 -3.21 -14.39
N LEU A 296 6.96 -1.92 -14.58
CA LEU A 296 7.00 -1.31 -15.91
C LEU A 296 8.06 -1.96 -16.80
N VAL A 297 9.26 -2.17 -16.23
CA VAL A 297 10.37 -2.79 -16.98
C VAL A 297 10.04 -4.23 -17.36
N GLU A 298 9.45 -5.02 -16.45
CA GLU A 298 9.03 -6.38 -16.75
C GLU A 298 7.97 -6.41 -17.86
N ALA A 299 6.95 -5.57 -17.76
CA ALA A 299 5.89 -5.44 -18.76
C ALA A 299 6.45 -5.01 -20.13
N ALA A 300 7.31 -4.00 -20.16
CA ALA A 300 7.94 -3.50 -21.38
C ALA A 300 8.84 -4.56 -22.06
N VAL A 301 9.64 -5.28 -21.30
CA VAL A 301 10.49 -6.36 -21.85
C VAL A 301 9.64 -7.50 -22.41
N ARG A 302 8.55 -7.88 -21.76
CA ARG A 302 7.63 -8.94 -22.21
C ARG A 302 6.86 -8.56 -23.45
N THR A 303 6.61 -7.27 -23.65
CA THR A 303 5.91 -6.71 -24.81
C THR A 303 6.87 -6.20 -25.90
N GLN A 304 8.13 -6.63 -25.87
CA GLN A 304 9.19 -6.30 -26.87
C GLN A 304 9.63 -4.82 -26.86
N ARG A 305 9.24 -4.00 -25.86
CA ARG A 305 9.58 -2.58 -25.74
C ARG A 305 10.87 -2.39 -24.91
N ARG A 306 11.92 -3.09 -25.31
CA ARG A 306 13.20 -3.15 -24.55
C ARG A 306 13.91 -1.80 -24.44
N GLU A 307 13.82 -0.96 -25.47
CA GLU A 307 14.45 0.37 -25.45
C GLU A 307 13.82 1.27 -24.38
N GLU A 308 12.49 1.25 -24.30
CA GLU A 308 11.72 1.98 -23.27
C GLU A 308 12.03 1.44 -21.87
N ALA A 309 12.09 0.13 -21.70
CA ALA A 309 12.51 -0.51 -20.46
C ALA A 309 13.90 -0.03 -20.01
N THR A 310 14.89 0.01 -20.95
CA THR A 310 16.24 0.47 -20.68
C THR A 310 16.28 1.96 -20.32
N ALA A 311 15.50 2.79 -21.01
CA ALA A 311 15.37 4.21 -20.72
C ALA A 311 14.81 4.44 -19.31
N HIS A 312 13.81 3.65 -18.91
CA HIS A 312 13.21 3.72 -17.59
C HIS A 312 14.19 3.32 -16.47
N VAL A 313 14.93 2.23 -16.65
CA VAL A 313 15.99 1.83 -15.71
C VAL A 313 17.05 2.95 -15.56
N ARG A 314 17.48 3.55 -16.66
CA ARG A 314 18.43 4.68 -16.62
C ARG A 314 17.87 5.90 -15.88
N ALA A 315 16.59 6.19 -16.06
CA ALA A 315 15.90 7.27 -15.34
C ALA A 315 15.87 6.98 -13.83
N ALA A 316 15.51 5.76 -13.43
CA ALA A 316 15.48 5.34 -12.04
C ALA A 316 16.87 5.43 -11.36
N LEU A 317 17.94 5.01 -12.07
CA LEU A 317 19.31 5.10 -11.56
C LEU A 317 19.77 6.56 -11.44
N ARG A 318 19.48 7.42 -12.43
CA ARG A 318 19.80 8.85 -12.35
C ARG A 318 19.07 9.58 -11.24
N ALA A 319 17.85 9.17 -10.94
CA ALA A 319 17.06 9.69 -9.83
C ALA A 319 17.53 9.15 -8.46
N GLY A 320 18.53 8.27 -8.38
CA GLY A 320 19.03 7.72 -7.12
C GLY A 320 18.07 6.78 -6.41
N ILE A 321 17.13 6.16 -7.12
CA ILE A 321 16.10 5.30 -6.49
C ILE A 321 16.73 4.09 -5.79
N SER A 322 17.82 3.54 -6.32
CA SER A 322 18.56 2.45 -5.70
C SER A 322 19.13 2.81 -4.31
N ASP A 323 19.34 4.09 -4.04
CA ASP A 323 19.99 4.54 -2.81
C ASP A 323 18.98 4.84 -1.68
N VAL A 324 17.70 4.83 -2.00
CA VAL A 324 16.61 5.15 -1.05
C VAL A 324 16.45 4.07 0.02
N SER A 325 16.48 2.80 -0.38
CA SER A 325 16.33 1.66 0.54
C SER A 325 16.87 0.36 -0.09
N PRO A 326 17.20 -0.65 0.74
CA PRO A 326 17.56 -1.98 0.22
C PRO A 326 16.47 -2.60 -0.67
N ARG A 327 15.19 -2.35 -0.40
CA ARG A 327 14.08 -2.79 -1.24
C ARG A 327 14.11 -2.14 -2.62
N SER A 328 14.30 -0.83 -2.66
CA SER A 328 14.44 -0.10 -3.91
C SER A 328 15.65 -0.57 -4.72
N ALA A 329 16.78 -0.80 -4.04
CA ALA A 329 17.99 -1.36 -4.66
C ALA A 329 17.71 -2.74 -5.31
N LEU A 330 17.02 -3.64 -4.60
CA LEU A 330 16.61 -4.94 -5.11
C LEU A 330 15.76 -4.82 -6.38
N LEU A 331 14.73 -3.96 -6.36
CA LEU A 331 13.81 -3.79 -7.49
C LEU A 331 14.49 -3.15 -8.70
N VAL A 332 15.32 -2.12 -8.48
CA VAL A 332 16.08 -1.46 -9.57
C VAL A 332 17.12 -2.41 -10.18
N ALA A 333 17.84 -3.19 -9.35
CA ALA A 333 18.80 -4.17 -9.85
C ALA A 333 18.11 -5.30 -10.63
N GLY A 334 16.96 -5.80 -10.14
CA GLY A 334 16.13 -6.77 -10.84
C GLY A 334 15.63 -6.23 -12.19
N ALA A 335 15.16 -4.99 -12.22
CA ALA A 335 14.74 -4.29 -13.44
C ALA A 335 15.91 -4.13 -14.43
N ALA A 336 17.08 -3.72 -13.96
CA ALA A 336 18.27 -3.58 -14.78
C ALA A 336 18.66 -4.93 -15.41
N ALA A 337 18.65 -6.02 -14.61
CA ALA A 337 18.95 -7.35 -15.11
C ALA A 337 17.99 -7.82 -16.23
N LEU A 338 16.70 -7.43 -16.17
CA LEU A 338 15.72 -7.73 -17.22
C LEU A 338 16.06 -7.07 -18.56
N THR A 339 16.71 -5.90 -18.55
CA THR A 339 17.07 -5.17 -19.77
C THR A 339 18.42 -5.58 -20.36
N GLU A 340 19.27 -6.25 -19.60
CA GLU A 340 20.60 -6.66 -20.04
C GLU A 340 20.57 -7.76 -21.11
N ARG A 341 21.58 -7.70 -21.98
CA ARG A 341 21.88 -8.75 -22.99
C ARG A 341 23.21 -9.40 -22.62
N GLY A 342 23.25 -10.75 -22.65
CA GLY A 342 24.49 -11.47 -22.38
C GLY A 342 24.74 -11.79 -20.91
N GLY A 343 26.02 -11.94 -20.52
CA GLY A 343 26.44 -12.49 -19.22
C GLY A 343 26.26 -11.55 -18.02
N GLN A 344 26.08 -10.24 -18.24
CA GLN A 344 25.96 -9.27 -17.14
C GLN A 344 24.65 -9.39 -16.35
N ALA A 345 23.57 -9.85 -17.00
CA ALA A 345 22.30 -10.06 -16.32
C ALA A 345 22.41 -10.99 -15.11
N ARG A 346 23.19 -12.08 -15.24
CA ARG A 346 23.40 -13.04 -14.14
C ARG A 346 24.02 -12.34 -12.92
N SER A 347 25.11 -11.60 -13.11
CA SER A 347 25.79 -10.89 -12.02
C SER A 347 24.89 -9.88 -11.33
N ARG A 348 24.04 -9.16 -12.09
CA ARG A 348 23.08 -8.21 -11.52
C ARG A 348 22.01 -8.89 -10.67
N TYR A 349 21.47 -10.03 -11.10
CA TYR A 349 20.53 -10.80 -10.29
C TYR A 349 21.18 -11.32 -9.00
N GLU A 350 22.41 -11.84 -9.10
CA GLU A 350 23.16 -12.34 -7.95
C GLU A 350 23.45 -11.23 -6.94
N GLN A 351 23.87 -10.06 -7.40
CA GLN A 351 24.08 -8.86 -6.56
C GLN A 351 22.79 -8.39 -5.90
N ALA A 352 21.68 -8.34 -6.65
CA ALA A 352 20.39 -7.95 -6.11
C ALA A 352 19.94 -8.88 -4.97
N LEU A 353 20.09 -10.18 -5.15
CA LEU A 353 19.66 -11.20 -4.18
C LEU A 353 20.64 -11.37 -3.00
N ALA A 354 21.88 -10.90 -3.12
CA ALA A 354 22.89 -10.89 -2.06
C ALA A 354 22.88 -9.60 -1.21
N ALA A 355 22.08 -8.61 -1.58
CA ALA A 355 22.01 -7.36 -0.83
C ALA A 355 21.45 -7.60 0.60
N PRO A 356 21.96 -6.85 1.60
CA PRO A 356 21.51 -7.02 2.99
C PRO A 356 20.01 -6.75 3.14
N GLU A 357 19.39 -7.40 4.11
CA GLU A 357 17.98 -7.18 4.50
C GLU A 357 16.93 -7.53 3.43
N VAL A 358 17.27 -8.00 2.24
CA VAL A 358 16.30 -8.26 1.16
C VAL A 358 15.22 -9.28 1.54
N GLU A 359 15.52 -10.19 2.42
CA GLU A 359 14.55 -11.20 2.90
C GLU A 359 13.37 -10.58 3.69
N ALA A 360 13.48 -9.30 4.09
CA ALA A 360 12.36 -8.56 4.66
C ALA A 360 11.21 -8.34 3.66
N TRP A 361 11.47 -8.45 2.34
CA TRP A 361 10.47 -8.26 1.28
C TRP A 361 10.30 -9.53 0.43
N PRO A 362 9.70 -10.58 0.99
CA PRO A 362 9.69 -11.92 0.41
C PRO A 362 9.01 -11.99 -0.95
N PHE A 363 7.96 -11.20 -1.20
CA PHE A 363 7.28 -11.17 -2.48
C PHE A 363 8.19 -10.57 -3.58
N ASP A 364 8.85 -9.47 -3.30
CA ASP A 364 9.76 -8.80 -4.25
C ASP A 364 10.96 -9.71 -4.57
N VAL A 365 11.56 -10.33 -3.54
CA VAL A 365 12.63 -11.33 -3.72
C VAL A 365 12.17 -12.50 -4.59
N ALA A 366 10.97 -13.02 -4.36
CA ALA A 366 10.43 -14.12 -5.16
C ALA A 366 10.21 -13.72 -6.62
N ARG A 367 9.80 -12.48 -6.90
CA ARG A 367 9.67 -11.94 -8.27
C ARG A 367 11.04 -11.84 -8.96
N VAL A 368 12.04 -11.32 -8.26
CA VAL A 368 13.42 -11.24 -8.80
C VAL A 368 13.96 -12.65 -9.05
N ARG A 369 13.76 -13.63 -8.15
CA ARG A 369 14.13 -15.04 -8.34
C ARG A 369 13.40 -15.68 -9.52
N LEU A 370 12.12 -15.37 -9.72
CA LEU A 370 11.35 -15.84 -10.88
C LEU A 370 11.95 -15.34 -12.19
N ALA A 371 12.20 -14.02 -12.29
CA ALA A 371 12.82 -13.41 -13.46
C ALA A 371 14.24 -13.96 -13.72
N TYR A 372 15.03 -14.18 -12.67
CA TYR A 372 16.34 -14.78 -12.77
C TYR A 372 16.27 -16.24 -13.25
N GLY A 373 15.34 -17.02 -12.71
CA GLY A 373 15.12 -18.39 -13.16
C GLY A 373 14.69 -18.48 -14.63
N GLU A 374 13.83 -17.57 -15.09
CA GLU A 374 13.46 -17.44 -16.50
C GLU A 374 14.68 -17.09 -17.38
N HIS A 375 15.56 -16.19 -16.93
CA HIS A 375 16.80 -15.84 -17.61
C HIS A 375 17.74 -17.06 -17.72
N LEU A 376 18.00 -17.74 -16.61
CA LEU A 376 18.86 -18.93 -16.56
C LEU A 376 18.34 -20.06 -17.46
N ARG A 377 17.02 -20.28 -17.49
CA ARG A 377 16.41 -21.28 -18.38
C ARG A 377 16.66 -20.92 -19.86
N ARG A 378 16.46 -19.66 -20.25
CA ARG A 378 16.76 -19.19 -21.61
C ARG A 378 18.23 -19.34 -21.97
N SER A 379 19.12 -19.17 -20.99
CA SER A 379 20.58 -19.37 -21.13
C SER A 379 21.03 -20.83 -20.97
N ARG A 380 20.08 -21.78 -20.91
CA ARG A 380 20.31 -23.23 -20.77
C ARG A 380 21.02 -23.67 -19.47
N ALA A 381 21.10 -22.83 -18.46
CA ALA A 381 21.60 -23.13 -17.12
C ALA A 381 20.49 -23.78 -16.25
N MET A 382 20.06 -24.99 -16.67
CA MET A 382 18.83 -25.61 -16.16
C MET A 382 18.85 -25.94 -14.67
N LEU A 383 20.00 -26.35 -14.11
CA LEU A 383 20.09 -26.67 -12.69
C LEU A 383 19.89 -25.45 -11.83
N GLU A 384 20.56 -24.35 -12.16
CA GLU A 384 20.46 -23.08 -11.45
C GLU A 384 19.07 -22.46 -11.65
N ALA A 385 18.51 -22.53 -12.87
CA ALA A 385 17.14 -22.13 -13.15
C ALA A 385 16.14 -22.79 -12.19
N ARG A 386 16.23 -24.12 -12.05
CA ARG A 386 15.36 -24.88 -11.14
C ARG A 386 15.51 -24.44 -9.69
N ARG A 387 16.73 -24.16 -9.22
CA ARG A 387 16.97 -23.67 -7.86
C ARG A 387 16.26 -22.33 -7.61
N GLN A 388 16.40 -21.37 -8.50
CA GLN A 388 15.77 -20.05 -8.36
C GLN A 388 14.24 -20.14 -8.47
N LEU A 389 13.73 -20.88 -9.44
CA LEU A 389 12.29 -21.08 -9.65
C LEU A 389 11.63 -21.83 -8.48
N THR A 390 12.31 -22.81 -7.88
CA THR A 390 11.79 -23.52 -6.71
C THR A 390 11.72 -22.61 -5.49
N ALA A 391 12.75 -21.78 -5.27
CA ALA A 391 12.75 -20.81 -4.17
C ALA A 391 11.61 -19.78 -4.35
N ALA A 392 11.40 -19.25 -5.56
CA ALA A 392 10.29 -18.36 -5.88
C ALA A 392 8.94 -19.06 -5.64
N LEU A 393 8.75 -20.26 -6.15
CA LEU A 393 7.53 -21.05 -5.98
C LEU A 393 7.18 -21.29 -4.50
N THR A 394 8.16 -21.64 -3.68
CA THR A 394 7.98 -21.84 -2.25
C THR A 394 7.44 -20.58 -1.57
N THR A 395 8.01 -19.43 -1.91
CA THR A 395 7.57 -18.14 -1.35
C THR A 395 6.17 -17.78 -1.84
N PHE A 396 5.87 -17.90 -3.14
CA PHE A 396 4.55 -17.58 -3.67
C PHE A 396 3.45 -18.46 -3.07
N ARG A 397 3.71 -19.76 -2.89
CA ARG A 397 2.77 -20.67 -2.22
C ARG A 397 2.52 -20.26 -0.77
N ARG A 398 3.56 -19.91 -0.01
CA ARG A 398 3.44 -19.46 1.38
C ARG A 398 2.60 -18.20 1.49
N LEU A 399 2.70 -17.27 0.52
CA LEU A 399 1.97 -16.01 0.48
C LEU A 399 0.53 -16.18 -0.06
N GLY A 400 0.19 -17.33 -0.65
CA GLY A 400 -1.08 -17.52 -1.37
C GLY A 400 -1.14 -16.72 -2.68
N ALA A 401 0.00 -16.44 -3.30
CA ALA A 401 0.12 -15.70 -4.56
C ALA A 401 -0.15 -16.63 -5.76
N ASP A 402 -1.40 -17.05 -5.92
CA ASP A 402 -1.78 -18.11 -6.86
C ASP A 402 -1.38 -17.83 -8.33
N PRO A 403 -1.57 -16.62 -8.91
CA PRO A 403 -1.15 -16.36 -10.28
C PRO A 403 0.37 -16.49 -10.46
N TRP A 404 1.14 -16.02 -9.49
CA TRP A 404 2.61 -16.10 -9.49
C TRP A 404 3.11 -17.53 -9.25
N THR A 405 2.39 -18.28 -8.42
CA THR A 405 2.61 -19.73 -8.23
C THR A 405 2.45 -20.48 -9.54
N ALA A 406 1.36 -20.24 -10.26
CA ALA A 406 1.08 -20.88 -11.55
C ALA A 406 2.17 -20.56 -12.59
N ARG A 407 2.65 -19.31 -12.60
CA ARG A 407 3.73 -18.86 -13.48
C ARG A 407 5.06 -19.54 -13.15
N ALA A 408 5.46 -19.62 -11.86
CA ALA A 408 6.67 -20.30 -11.42
C ALA A 408 6.62 -21.81 -11.71
N GLU A 409 5.47 -22.45 -11.54
CA GLU A 409 5.25 -23.86 -11.91
C GLU A 409 5.39 -24.10 -13.42
N SER A 410 4.89 -23.17 -14.23
CA SER A 410 5.03 -23.24 -15.68
C SER A 410 6.49 -23.17 -16.12
N GLU A 411 7.27 -22.26 -15.54
CA GLU A 411 8.69 -22.10 -15.81
C GLU A 411 9.51 -23.30 -15.33
N LEU A 412 9.18 -23.90 -14.19
CA LEU A 412 9.79 -25.11 -13.68
C LEU A 412 9.54 -26.30 -14.62
N ARG A 413 8.32 -26.45 -15.15
CA ARG A 413 8.00 -27.47 -16.15
C ARG A 413 8.81 -27.26 -17.42
N ALA A 414 8.92 -26.02 -17.89
CA ALA A 414 9.73 -25.66 -19.05
C ALA A 414 11.23 -25.89 -18.82
N ALA A 415 11.69 -25.86 -17.57
CA ALA A 415 13.06 -26.25 -17.17
C ALA A 415 13.24 -27.76 -16.98
N GLY A 416 12.27 -28.59 -17.39
CA GLY A 416 12.32 -30.04 -17.29
C GLY A 416 12.16 -30.59 -15.86
N HIS A 417 11.61 -29.79 -14.94
CA HIS A 417 11.33 -30.25 -13.58
C HIS A 417 9.87 -30.71 -13.48
N ARG A 418 9.68 -31.97 -13.10
CA ARG A 418 8.36 -32.50 -12.76
C ARG A 418 7.95 -31.86 -11.43
N VAL A 419 7.08 -30.83 -11.49
CA VAL A 419 6.45 -30.29 -10.29
C VAL A 419 5.49 -31.36 -9.79
N HIS A 420 5.94 -32.17 -8.83
CA HIS A 420 5.02 -33.04 -8.11
C HIS A 420 4.10 -32.14 -7.29
N ARG A 421 2.85 -32.05 -7.69
CA ARG A 421 1.80 -31.74 -6.71
C ARG A 421 1.89 -32.85 -5.68
N ALA A 422 2.25 -32.51 -4.44
CA ALA A 422 2.17 -33.46 -3.34
C ALA A 422 0.75 -34.03 -3.35
N PRO A 423 0.57 -35.34 -3.49
CA PRO A 423 -0.74 -35.95 -3.37
C PRO A 423 -1.14 -35.76 -1.89
N GLY A 424 -2.06 -34.83 -1.61
CA GLY A 424 -2.54 -34.64 -0.25
C GLY A 424 -2.66 -33.19 0.25
N MET A 425 -2.08 -32.21 -0.42
CA MET A 425 -2.39 -30.79 -0.14
C MET A 425 -3.11 -30.14 -1.33
N ALA A 426 -4.19 -30.75 -1.77
CA ALA A 426 -5.27 -29.96 -2.34
C ALA A 426 -5.77 -29.08 -1.18
N SER A 427 -5.49 -27.77 -1.24
CA SER A 427 -6.16 -26.83 -0.34
C SER A 427 -7.64 -27.17 -0.41
N THR A 428 -8.23 -27.62 0.70
CA THR A 428 -9.67 -27.82 0.81
C THR A 428 -10.41 -26.49 0.74
N VAL A 429 -9.66 -25.38 0.82
CA VAL A 429 -10.18 -24.02 0.73
C VAL A 429 -10.25 -23.62 -0.75
N LEU A 430 -11.43 -23.21 -1.18
CA LEU A 430 -11.63 -22.65 -2.51
C LEU A 430 -10.87 -21.32 -2.63
N SER A 431 -10.15 -21.11 -3.74
CA SER A 431 -9.68 -19.76 -4.08
C SER A 431 -10.89 -18.83 -4.27
N HIS A 432 -10.67 -17.53 -4.21
CA HIS A 432 -11.78 -16.57 -4.38
C HIS A 432 -12.50 -16.78 -5.72
N GLN A 433 -11.76 -16.94 -6.80
CA GLN A 433 -12.35 -17.18 -8.12
C GLN A 433 -13.10 -18.52 -8.20
N GLU A 434 -12.56 -19.58 -7.59
CA GLU A 434 -13.27 -20.86 -7.45
C GLU A 434 -14.54 -20.71 -6.61
N ARG A 435 -14.51 -19.90 -5.55
CA ARG A 435 -15.69 -19.62 -4.71
C ARG A 435 -16.75 -18.83 -5.46
N THR A 436 -16.35 -17.82 -6.23
CA THR A 436 -17.26 -17.02 -7.06
C THR A 436 -17.90 -17.87 -8.16
N VAL A 437 -17.10 -18.68 -8.86
CA VAL A 437 -17.60 -19.62 -9.86
C VAL A 437 -18.53 -20.65 -9.21
N ALA A 438 -18.19 -21.16 -8.03
CA ALA A 438 -19.00 -22.13 -7.29
C ALA A 438 -20.34 -21.54 -6.85
N ARG A 439 -20.37 -20.30 -6.34
CA ARG A 439 -21.60 -19.60 -5.96
C ARG A 439 -22.53 -19.40 -7.16
N LEU A 440 -22.01 -18.88 -8.28
CA LEU A 440 -22.79 -18.72 -9.51
C LEU A 440 -23.27 -20.06 -10.06
N ALA A 441 -22.45 -21.10 -9.96
CA ALA A 441 -22.86 -22.43 -10.36
C ALA A 441 -23.96 -23.00 -9.45
N ALA A 442 -23.92 -22.73 -8.16
CA ALA A 442 -24.92 -23.14 -7.18
C ALA A 442 -26.29 -22.46 -7.40
N THR A 443 -26.32 -21.24 -7.97
CA THR A 443 -27.57 -20.57 -8.37
C THR A 443 -28.14 -21.09 -9.70
N GLY A 444 -27.53 -22.10 -10.33
CA GLY A 444 -27.99 -22.69 -11.58
C GLY A 444 -27.46 -22.04 -12.86
N ALA A 445 -26.59 -21.02 -12.77
CA ALA A 445 -26.03 -20.36 -13.94
C ALA A 445 -25.17 -21.30 -14.79
N THR A 446 -25.38 -21.35 -16.10
CA THR A 446 -24.57 -22.18 -17.02
C THR A 446 -23.12 -21.67 -17.13
N ASN A 447 -22.19 -22.51 -17.58
CA ASN A 447 -20.78 -22.09 -17.79
C ASN A 447 -20.67 -20.89 -18.75
N ARG A 448 -21.57 -20.76 -19.69
CA ARG A 448 -21.64 -19.63 -20.62
C ARG A 448 -22.08 -18.35 -19.92
N GLN A 449 -23.08 -18.41 -19.06
CA GLN A 449 -23.56 -17.27 -18.27
C GLN A 449 -22.53 -16.84 -17.23
N ILE A 450 -21.91 -17.80 -16.54
CA ILE A 450 -20.79 -17.53 -15.60
C ILE A 450 -19.62 -16.87 -16.35
N GLY A 451 -19.29 -17.39 -17.52
CA GLY A 451 -18.22 -16.82 -18.37
C GLY A 451 -18.53 -15.39 -18.79
N GLN A 452 -19.77 -15.10 -19.17
CA GLN A 452 -20.21 -13.73 -19.52
C GLN A 452 -20.12 -12.77 -18.33
N GLN A 453 -20.53 -13.19 -17.13
CA GLN A 453 -20.49 -12.37 -15.92
C GLN A 453 -19.06 -12.10 -15.42
N LEU A 454 -18.16 -13.07 -15.58
CA LEU A 454 -16.81 -13.01 -15.03
C LEU A 454 -15.72 -12.71 -16.08
N GLY A 455 -16.09 -12.45 -17.34
CA GLY A 455 -15.13 -12.23 -18.43
C GLY A 455 -14.28 -13.47 -18.75
N LEU A 456 -14.82 -14.69 -18.51
CA LEU A 456 -14.11 -15.95 -18.71
C LEU A 456 -14.66 -16.75 -19.88
N SER A 457 -13.81 -17.56 -20.53
CA SER A 457 -14.31 -18.52 -21.49
C SER A 457 -15.11 -19.63 -20.79
N PRO A 458 -16.18 -20.21 -21.42
CA PRO A 458 -16.92 -21.33 -20.84
C PRO A 458 -16.04 -22.54 -20.52
N ARG A 459 -14.93 -22.72 -21.25
CA ARG A 459 -13.92 -23.76 -21.01
C ARG A 459 -13.13 -23.48 -19.72
N THR A 460 -12.78 -22.23 -19.49
CA THR A 460 -12.10 -21.78 -18.25
C THR A 460 -12.99 -22.00 -17.04
N VAL A 461 -14.29 -21.63 -17.15
CA VAL A 461 -15.28 -21.90 -16.10
C VAL A 461 -15.39 -23.41 -15.80
N GLY A 462 -15.41 -24.24 -16.85
CA GLY A 462 -15.41 -25.71 -16.68
C GLY A 462 -14.18 -26.21 -15.90
N SER A 463 -13.00 -25.67 -16.20
CA SER A 463 -11.77 -26.02 -15.48
C SER A 463 -11.81 -25.59 -14.00
N HIS A 464 -12.40 -24.43 -13.69
CA HIS A 464 -12.59 -24.01 -12.31
C HIS A 464 -13.59 -24.92 -11.59
N LEU A 465 -14.72 -25.27 -12.21
CA LEU A 465 -15.70 -26.16 -11.60
C LEU A 465 -15.11 -27.57 -11.32
N THR A 466 -14.28 -28.10 -12.21
CA THR A 466 -13.61 -29.37 -11.95
C THR A 466 -12.75 -29.32 -10.68
N ARG A 467 -12.01 -28.22 -10.48
CA ARG A 467 -11.21 -28.01 -9.25
C ARG A 467 -12.09 -27.81 -8.02
N VAL A 468 -13.19 -27.06 -8.16
CA VAL A 468 -14.17 -26.85 -7.09
C VAL A 468 -14.74 -28.18 -6.63
N PHE A 469 -15.18 -29.04 -7.56
CA PHE A 469 -15.74 -30.33 -7.25
C PHE A 469 -14.75 -31.21 -6.49
N GLN A 470 -13.48 -31.22 -6.93
CA GLN A 470 -12.41 -31.94 -6.24
C GLN A 470 -12.14 -31.39 -4.82
N LYS A 471 -12.09 -30.06 -4.66
CA LYS A 471 -11.82 -29.43 -3.36
C LYS A 471 -12.94 -29.60 -2.36
N MET A 472 -14.19 -29.49 -2.81
CA MET A 472 -15.39 -29.61 -1.99
C MET A 472 -15.88 -31.06 -1.86
N ARG A 473 -15.20 -32.02 -2.53
CA ARG A 473 -15.58 -33.44 -2.57
C ARG A 473 -17.01 -33.67 -3.02
N VAL A 474 -17.49 -32.86 -3.96
CA VAL A 474 -18.82 -33.02 -4.56
C VAL A 474 -18.70 -33.59 -5.97
N THR A 475 -19.66 -34.40 -6.37
CA THR A 475 -19.66 -35.09 -7.67
C THR A 475 -20.64 -34.47 -8.67
N SER A 476 -21.47 -33.51 -8.21
CA SER A 476 -22.47 -32.87 -9.05
C SER A 476 -22.59 -31.37 -8.77
N ARG A 477 -23.03 -30.63 -9.78
CA ARG A 477 -23.32 -29.19 -9.67
C ARG A 477 -24.43 -28.90 -8.65
N ALA A 478 -25.41 -29.77 -8.54
CA ALA A 478 -26.54 -29.63 -7.59
C ALA A 478 -26.06 -29.69 -6.12
N ALA A 479 -25.03 -30.46 -5.83
CA ALA A 479 -24.45 -30.57 -4.49
C ALA A 479 -23.62 -29.34 -4.04
N LEU A 480 -23.29 -28.42 -4.95
CA LEU A 480 -22.47 -27.24 -4.61
C LEU A 480 -23.12 -26.32 -3.61
N GLY A 481 -24.44 -26.09 -3.71
CA GLY A 481 -25.14 -25.17 -2.84
C GLY A 481 -25.15 -25.60 -1.37
N GLU A 482 -25.28 -26.89 -1.13
CA GLU A 482 -25.24 -27.48 0.21
C GLU A 482 -23.83 -27.49 0.78
N ALA A 483 -22.85 -27.87 -0.04
CA ALA A 483 -21.45 -27.89 0.35
C ALA A 483 -20.89 -26.49 0.67
N LEU A 484 -21.31 -25.45 -0.07
CA LEU A 484 -20.91 -24.06 0.21
C LEU A 484 -21.50 -23.57 1.54
N ARG A 485 -22.76 -23.88 1.84
CA ARG A 485 -23.38 -23.51 3.12
C ARG A 485 -22.74 -24.23 4.30
N ALA A 486 -22.35 -25.49 4.13
CA ALA A 486 -21.64 -26.25 5.17
C ALA A 486 -20.20 -25.74 5.41
N ALA A 487 -19.59 -25.07 4.43
CA ALA A 487 -18.24 -24.54 4.52
C ALA A 487 -18.19 -23.06 5.00
N GLU A 488 -19.33 -22.37 5.09
CA GLU A 488 -19.40 -21.02 5.69
C GLU A 488 -19.47 -21.17 7.22
N PRO A 489 -18.55 -20.52 7.99
CA PRO A 489 -18.66 -20.54 9.45
C PRO A 489 -19.98 -19.88 9.85
N ALA A 490 -20.73 -20.53 10.76
CA ALA A 490 -21.95 -19.97 11.32
C ALA A 490 -21.68 -18.57 11.85
N ALA A 491 -22.45 -17.58 11.42
CA ALA A 491 -22.41 -16.26 12.00
C ALA A 491 -22.62 -16.38 13.52
N PRO A 492 -21.87 -15.65 14.36
CA PRO A 492 -22.14 -15.63 15.78
C PRO A 492 -23.58 -15.15 15.95
N GLN A 493 -24.41 -15.98 16.55
CA GLN A 493 -25.71 -15.58 17.08
C GLN A 493 -25.40 -14.70 18.29
N ASP A 494 -25.94 -13.50 18.27
CA ASP A 494 -25.96 -12.41 19.24
C ASP A 494 -25.42 -12.64 20.64
#